data_e90c112477bf72d789489942ba875c0a
#
_entry.id   e90c112477bf72d789489942ba875c0a
#
_cell.length_a   1.000
_cell.length_b   1.000
_cell.length_c   1.000
_cell.angle_alpha   90.00
_cell.angle_beta   90.00
_cell.angle_gamma   90.00
#
_symmetry.space_group_name_H-M   'P 1'
#
loop_
_entity.id
_entity.type
_entity.pdbx_description
1 polymer ?
#
loop_
_entity_poly.entity_id
_entity_poly.type
_entity_poly.pdbx_seq_one_letter_code
_entity_poly.pdbx_strand_id
1 'polypeptide(L)' 'MTNSAAARLEDDSDEAIQWIARLRSHDVSDQDRAQFTLWIADTAHLTAFDEVLAFWERMDCVSRLDRDP' A
#
# COMPACT_ATOMS: atom_id res chain seq x y z
N MET A 1 -26.04 1.00 6.68
CA MET A 1 -25.31 1.11 7.71
C MET A 1 -24.51 -0.06 7.98
N THR A 2 -24.64 -0.98 7.36
CA THR A 2 -24.02 -2.05 7.70
C THR A 2 -22.79 -2.34 7.04
N ASN A 3 -22.33 -1.74 6.10
CA ASN A 3 -21.13 -2.05 5.39
C ASN A 3 -19.90 -1.43 5.96
N SER A 4 -19.84 -1.28 7.25
CA SER A 4 -18.68 -0.69 7.86
C SER A 4 -17.43 -1.49 7.57
N ALA A 5 -17.54 -2.80 7.54
CA ALA A 5 -16.37 -3.62 7.30
C ALA A 5 -15.84 -3.43 5.88
N ALA A 6 -16.74 -3.36 4.92
CA ALA A 6 -16.34 -3.15 3.54
C ALA A 6 -15.73 -1.76 3.35
N ALA A 7 -16.31 -0.76 3.99
CA ALA A 7 -15.78 0.58 3.93
C ALA A 7 -14.40 0.64 4.54
N ARG A 8 -14.18 -0.09 5.62
CA ARG A 8 -12.89 -0.13 6.26
C ARG A 8 -11.84 -0.73 5.36
N LEU A 9 -12.18 -1.80 4.65
CA LEU A 9 -11.25 -2.43 3.75
C LEU A 9 -10.83 -1.48 2.64
N GLU A 10 -11.79 -0.72 2.12
CA GLU A 10 -11.46 0.24 1.09
C GLU A 10 -10.58 1.35 1.61
N ASP A 11 -10.86 1.82 2.82
CA ASP A 11 -10.04 2.84 3.43
C ASP A 11 -8.63 2.34 3.66
N ASP A 12 -8.51 1.12 4.15
CA ASP A 12 -7.18 0.56 4.41
C ASP A 12 -6.40 0.40 3.12
N SER A 13 -7.05 0.00 2.06
CA SER A 13 -6.39 -0.14 0.77
C SER A 13 -5.95 1.20 0.22
N ASP A 14 -6.78 2.22 0.35
CA ASP A 14 -6.42 3.56 -0.07
C ASP A 14 -5.22 4.06 0.69
N GLU A 15 -5.21 3.85 1.99
CA GLU A 15 -4.08 4.27 2.80
C GLU A 15 -2.81 3.50 2.43
N ALA A 16 -2.96 2.22 2.14
CA ALA A 16 -1.82 1.43 1.72
C ALA A 16 -1.21 1.97 0.43
N ILE A 17 -2.06 2.33 -0.51
CA ILE A 17 -1.59 2.90 -1.77
C ILE A 17 -0.84 4.21 -1.51
N GLN A 18 -1.38 5.05 -0.64
CA GLN A 18 -0.74 6.31 -0.31
C GLN A 18 0.61 6.07 0.35
N TRP A 19 0.70 5.08 1.24
CA TRP A 19 1.96 4.78 1.89
C TRP A 19 2.99 4.27 0.90
N ILE A 20 2.57 3.42 -0.03
CA ILE A 20 3.48 2.92 -1.04
C ILE A 20 4.03 4.07 -1.88
N ALA A 21 3.16 4.96 -2.32
CA ALA A 21 3.58 6.11 -3.10
C ALA A 21 4.53 6.99 -2.33
N ARG A 22 4.24 7.20 -1.05
CA ARG A 22 5.07 8.06 -0.21
C ARG A 22 6.44 7.43 0.05
N LEU A 23 6.46 6.13 0.32
CA LEU A 23 7.71 5.45 0.60
C LEU A 23 8.61 5.35 -0.63
N ARG A 24 8.03 5.43 -1.81
CA ARG A 24 8.81 5.43 -3.04
C ARG A 24 9.29 6.82 -3.42
N SER A 25 8.82 7.82 -2.74
CA SER A 25 9.24 9.17 -3.00
C SER A 25 10.64 9.41 -2.43
N HIS A 26 11.36 10.32 -3.04
CA HIS A 26 12.68 10.67 -2.55
C HIS A 26 12.63 11.52 -1.31
N ASP A 27 11.46 12.03 -0.98
CA ASP A 27 11.32 12.95 0.13
C ASP A 27 10.82 12.29 1.41
N VAL A 28 10.99 11.00 1.52
CA VAL A 28 10.54 10.29 2.72
C VAL A 28 11.36 10.75 3.92
N SER A 29 10.68 11.22 4.96
CA SER A 29 11.34 11.68 6.16
C SER A 29 11.32 10.58 7.21
N ASP A 30 12.11 10.79 8.27
CA ASP A 30 12.10 9.86 9.40
C ASP A 30 10.74 9.83 10.05
N GLN A 31 10.07 10.96 10.08
CA GLN A 31 8.73 11.04 10.65
C GLN A 31 7.75 10.21 9.84
N ASP A 32 7.87 10.25 8.53
CA ASP A 32 7.03 9.43 7.67
C ASP A 32 7.23 7.95 7.95
N ARG A 33 8.47 7.54 8.12
CA ARG A 33 8.78 6.15 8.42
C ARG A 33 8.24 5.74 9.78
N ALA A 34 8.34 6.61 10.76
CA ALA A 34 7.82 6.31 12.08
C ALA A 34 6.31 6.15 12.04
N GLN A 35 5.64 7.02 11.31
CA GLN A 35 4.19 6.92 11.18
C GLN A 35 3.80 5.65 10.44
N PHE A 36 4.53 5.29 9.41
CA PHE A 36 4.25 4.06 8.69
C PHE A 36 4.43 2.85 9.60
N THR A 37 5.46 2.85 10.42
CA THR A 37 5.69 1.75 11.34
C THR A 37 4.51 1.57 12.29
N LEU A 38 3.97 2.68 12.77
CA LEU A 38 2.81 2.61 13.64
C LEU A 38 1.57 2.14 12.89
N TRP A 39 1.41 2.58 11.67
CA TRP A 39 0.26 2.22 10.87
C TRP A 39 0.29 0.72 10.52
N ILE A 40 1.45 0.23 10.14
CA ILE A 40 1.57 -1.15 9.69
C ILE A 40 1.55 -2.14 10.86
N ALA A 41 1.65 -1.65 12.08
CA ALA A 41 1.57 -2.50 13.25
C ALA A 41 0.18 -3.12 13.41
N ASP A 42 -0.83 -2.50 12.82
CA ASP A 42 -2.18 -3.05 12.83
C ASP A 42 -2.25 -4.17 11.79
N THR A 43 -2.74 -5.33 12.21
CA THR A 43 -2.80 -6.50 11.34
C THR A 43 -3.65 -6.23 10.10
N ALA A 44 -4.75 -5.51 10.26
CA ALA A 44 -5.60 -5.19 9.12
C ALA A 44 -4.86 -4.31 8.11
N HIS A 45 -4.10 -3.36 8.60
CA HIS A 45 -3.31 -2.50 7.73
C HIS A 45 -2.21 -3.28 7.02
N LEU A 46 -1.56 -4.16 7.76
CA LEU A 46 -0.52 -4.97 7.18
C LEU A 46 -1.05 -5.84 6.06
N THR A 47 -2.21 -6.45 6.26
CA THR A 47 -2.83 -7.27 5.24
C THR A 47 -3.16 -6.45 4.00
N ALA A 48 -3.74 -5.28 4.19
CA ALA A 48 -4.08 -4.41 3.07
C ALA A 48 -2.84 -3.97 2.32
N PHE A 49 -1.81 -3.61 3.05
CA PHE A 49 -0.56 -3.17 2.43
C PHE A 49 0.07 -4.29 1.62
N ASP A 50 0.07 -5.49 2.18
CA ASP A 50 0.65 -6.64 1.51
C ASP A 50 -0.09 -6.96 0.22
N GLU A 51 -1.41 -6.88 0.24
CA GLU A 51 -2.21 -7.16 -0.94
C GLU A 51 -1.96 -6.11 -2.02
N VAL A 52 -1.93 -4.85 -1.64
CA VAL A 52 -1.70 -3.80 -2.61
C VAL A 52 -0.29 -3.90 -3.19
N LEU A 53 0.67 -4.21 -2.35
CA LEU A 53 2.04 -4.34 -2.81
C LEU A 53 2.19 -5.49 -3.79
N ALA A 54 1.54 -6.60 -3.50
CA ALA A 54 1.58 -7.76 -4.40
C ALA A 54 0.96 -7.40 -5.74
N PHE A 55 -0.12 -6.64 -5.72
CA PHE A 55 -0.77 -6.21 -6.93
C PHE A 55 0.15 -5.31 -7.76
N TRP A 56 0.84 -4.40 -7.10
CA TRP A 56 1.76 -3.50 -7.78
C TRP A 56 2.94 -4.26 -8.38
N GLU A 57 3.46 -5.22 -7.65
CA GLU A 57 4.57 -6.02 -8.14
C GLU A 57 4.16 -6.82 -9.37
N ARG A 58 2.93 -7.30 -9.37
CA ARG A 58 2.42 -8.03 -10.49
C ARG A 58 2.31 -7.14 -11.73
N MET A 59 1.79 -5.94 -11.54
CA MET A 59 1.69 -4.99 -12.63
C MET A 59 3.04 -4.58 -13.17
N ASP A 60 3.98 -4.41 -12.28
CA ASP A 60 5.33 -4.04 -12.66
C ASP A 60 5.97 -5.13 -13.52
N CYS A 61 5.73 -6.37 -13.14
CA CYS A 61 6.25 -7.50 -13.88
C CYS A 61 5.67 -7.55 -15.29
N VAL A 62 4.37 -7.34 -15.41
CA VAL A 62 3.69 -7.31 -16.69
C VAL A 62 4.22 -6.18 -17.55
N SER A 63 4.44 -5.04 -16.95
CA SER A 63 4.99 -3.90 -17.66
C SER A 63 6.35 -4.19 -18.23
N ARG A 64 7.15 -4.89 -17.48
CA ARG A 64 8.47 -5.24 -17.94
C ARG A 64 8.44 -6.19 -19.13
N LEU A 65 7.56 -7.18 -19.04
CA LEU A 65 7.40 -8.12 -20.13
C LEU A 65 6.95 -7.42 -21.39
N ASP A 66 6.08 -6.45 -21.23
CA ASP A 66 5.57 -5.70 -22.35
C ASP A 66 6.64 -4.85 -23.00
N ARG A 67 7.56 -4.36 -22.21
CA ARG A 67 8.59 -3.52 -22.72
C ARG A 67 9.69 -4.28 -23.38
N ASP A 68 9.93 -5.46 -22.96
CA ASP A 68 11.07 -6.21 -23.44
C ASP A 68 10.82 -6.67 -24.85
N PRO A 69 11.61 -6.30 -25.81
CA PRO A 69 11.42 -6.69 -27.21
C PRO A 69 11.71 -8.14 -27.49
#